data_1404f77f0b7bbf0fabfd7442beec7057
#
_entry.id   1404f77f0b7bbf0fabfd7442beec7057
#
_cell.length_a   1.000
_cell.length_b   1.000
_cell.length_c   1.000
_cell.angle_alpha   90.00
_cell.angle_beta   90.00
_cell.angle_gamma   90.00
#
_symmetry.space_group_name_H-M   'P 1'
#
loop_
_entity.id
_entity.type
_entity.pdbx_description
1 polymer ?
#
loop_
_entity_poly.entity_id
_entity_poly.type
_entity_poly.pdbx_seq_one_letter_code
_entity_poly.pdbx_strand_id
1 'polypeptide(L)'
;VYCNDYKEVIVAIKDMIVRGAPAIGVAAAFGMALADLHGEDLDNAADEIKAARPTAINLFWAVDRVLNSDDPLEEALTMYKEDIDTNLAIGRYGAEIIEDGDTVLTHCNAGALACVDYGTALGVIRSAFHQGKNIDVICDETRPRGQGARLSVWEMQQENIPVKLIPDVASGYLMSQYKINKVVIGADRIAKGGVVNKIGSLMVALAAKHFHVPFYVAAPLSTFDMDASVFDTEIEKRDGDEVRYYGGCRICPKGTEVINPAFDIVPKELITGIITENGIIDPI
;
A
#
# COMPACT_ATOMS: atom_id res chain seq x y z
N VAL A 1 -6.07 4.66 -18.82
CA VAL A 1 -5.73 6.08 -19.06
C VAL A 1 -4.37 6.11 -19.73
N TYR A 2 -4.21 6.90 -20.78
CA TYR A 2 -2.92 7.16 -21.42
C TYR A 2 -2.48 8.55 -20.98
N CYS A 3 -1.22 8.69 -20.60
CA CYS A 3 -0.58 9.96 -20.28
C CYS A 3 0.41 10.27 -21.42
N ASN A 4 0.26 11.41 -22.07
CA ASN A 4 1.11 11.82 -23.19
C ASN A 4 2.27 12.70 -22.74
N ASP A 5 2.17 13.32 -21.56
CA ASP A 5 3.18 14.17 -20.95
C ASP A 5 3.22 13.96 -19.42
N TYR A 6 4.24 14.55 -18.78
CA TYR A 6 4.42 14.42 -17.34
C TYR A 6 3.32 15.14 -16.53
N LYS A 7 2.66 16.14 -17.09
CA LYS A 7 1.57 16.88 -16.42
C LYS A 7 0.31 16.01 -16.29
N GLU A 8 0.03 15.19 -17.31
CA GLU A 8 -1.03 14.20 -17.24
C GLU A 8 -0.71 13.11 -16.20
N VAL A 9 0.56 12.73 -16.03
CA VAL A 9 1.00 11.84 -14.95
C VAL A 9 0.77 12.47 -13.57
N ILE A 10 1.07 13.78 -13.40
CA ILE A 10 0.78 14.52 -12.18
C ILE A 10 -0.72 14.46 -11.84
N VAL A 11 -1.58 14.69 -12.84
CA VAL A 11 -3.04 14.60 -12.65
C VAL A 11 -3.45 13.17 -12.25
N ALA A 12 -2.90 12.15 -12.92
CA ALA A 12 -3.21 10.75 -12.60
C ALA A 12 -2.82 10.38 -11.15
N ILE A 13 -1.73 10.93 -10.64
CA ILE A 13 -1.28 10.73 -9.24
C ILE A 13 -2.17 11.51 -8.28
N LYS A 14 -2.48 12.79 -8.55
CA LYS A 14 -3.33 13.65 -7.69
C LYS A 14 -4.74 13.10 -7.57
N ASP A 15 -5.34 12.71 -8.68
CA ASP A 15 -6.72 12.19 -8.75
C ASP A 15 -6.82 10.73 -8.32
N MET A 16 -5.68 10.13 -7.91
CA MET A 16 -5.60 8.72 -7.49
C MET A 16 -6.08 7.73 -8.57
N ILE A 17 -5.89 8.05 -9.84
CA ILE A 17 -6.00 7.10 -10.97
C ILE A 17 -4.88 6.06 -10.81
N VAL A 18 -3.68 6.53 -10.46
CA VAL A 18 -2.58 5.71 -9.93
C VAL A 18 -2.51 5.89 -8.42
N ARG A 19 -2.46 4.79 -7.68
CA ARG A 19 -2.43 4.78 -6.21
C ARG A 19 -1.63 3.58 -5.69
N GLY A 20 -1.12 3.69 -4.45
CA GLY A 20 -0.19 2.75 -3.84
C GLY A 20 1.26 3.26 -3.93
N ALA A 21 2.04 3.08 -2.85
CA ALA A 21 3.36 3.66 -2.75
C ALA A 21 4.29 3.24 -3.92
N PRO A 22 4.44 1.95 -4.26
CA PRO A 22 5.29 1.54 -5.37
C PRO A 22 4.78 2.02 -6.74
N ALA A 23 3.48 1.87 -7.03
CA ALA A 23 2.89 2.29 -8.31
C ALA A 23 3.06 3.80 -8.56
N ILE A 24 2.91 4.62 -7.52
CA ILE A 24 3.11 6.07 -7.61
C ILE A 24 4.59 6.38 -7.93
N GLY A 25 5.53 5.65 -7.32
CA GLY A 25 6.95 5.80 -7.59
C GLY A 25 7.29 5.53 -9.06
N VAL A 26 6.88 4.37 -9.57
CA VAL A 26 7.16 4.00 -10.97
C VAL A 26 6.41 4.92 -11.96
N ALA A 27 5.18 5.32 -11.65
CA ALA A 27 4.47 6.32 -12.47
C ALA A 27 5.21 7.66 -12.51
N ALA A 28 5.77 8.11 -11.39
CA ALA A 28 6.59 9.33 -11.33
C ALA A 28 7.88 9.18 -12.16
N ALA A 29 8.54 8.01 -12.12
CA ALA A 29 9.70 7.73 -12.96
C ALA A 29 9.37 7.86 -14.45
N PHE A 30 8.25 7.28 -14.92
CA PHE A 30 7.80 7.48 -16.29
C PHE A 30 7.38 8.92 -16.58
N GLY A 31 6.88 9.67 -15.60
CA GLY A 31 6.63 11.10 -15.73
C GLY A 31 7.91 11.88 -16.02
N MET A 32 9.00 11.59 -15.32
CA MET A 32 10.32 12.17 -15.58
C MET A 32 10.85 11.79 -16.97
N ALA A 33 10.70 10.52 -17.37
CA ALA A 33 11.08 10.06 -18.71
C ALA A 33 10.28 10.78 -19.82
N LEU A 34 8.98 11.04 -19.62
CA LEU A 34 8.18 11.83 -20.56
C LEU A 34 8.63 13.29 -20.64
N ALA A 35 9.03 13.89 -19.51
CA ALA A 35 9.58 15.25 -19.50
C ALA A 35 10.87 15.33 -20.33
N ASP A 36 11.79 14.37 -20.16
CA ASP A 36 13.03 14.26 -20.94
C ASP A 36 12.76 14.10 -22.44
N LEU A 37 11.90 13.16 -22.81
CA LEU A 37 11.51 12.89 -24.20
C LEU A 37 10.92 14.11 -24.92
N HIS A 38 10.30 15.02 -24.18
CA HIS A 38 9.72 16.26 -24.72
C HIS A 38 10.68 17.46 -24.63
N GLY A 39 11.89 17.28 -24.08
CA GLY A 39 12.88 18.33 -23.93
C GLY A 39 12.50 19.37 -22.88
N GLU A 40 11.72 18.98 -21.88
CA GLU A 40 11.33 19.83 -20.75
C GLU A 40 12.50 19.95 -19.74
N ASP A 41 12.46 20.98 -18.91
CA ASP A 41 13.40 21.16 -17.80
C ASP A 41 13.14 20.09 -16.73
N LEU A 42 14.10 19.19 -16.52
CA LEU A 42 13.95 18.05 -15.61
C LEU A 42 13.91 18.46 -14.14
N ASP A 43 14.60 19.52 -13.74
CA ASP A 43 14.55 20.01 -12.36
C ASP A 43 13.16 20.57 -12.06
N ASN A 44 12.59 21.35 -12.98
CA ASN A 44 11.23 21.86 -12.85
C ASN A 44 10.19 20.73 -12.87
N ALA A 45 10.33 19.74 -13.76
CA ALA A 45 9.43 18.59 -13.82
C ALA A 45 9.48 17.77 -12.52
N ALA A 46 10.68 17.58 -11.94
CA ALA A 46 10.89 16.91 -10.67
C ALA A 46 10.14 17.60 -9.52
N ASP A 47 10.27 18.94 -9.44
CA ASP A 47 9.57 19.71 -8.41
C ASP A 47 8.05 19.62 -8.54
N GLU A 48 7.53 19.73 -9.77
CA GLU A 48 6.09 19.62 -10.03
C GLU A 48 5.53 18.22 -9.72
N ILE A 49 6.27 17.15 -10.08
CA ILE A 49 5.88 15.77 -9.79
C ILE A 49 5.91 15.52 -8.28
N LYS A 50 6.97 15.95 -7.58
CA LYS A 50 7.07 15.82 -6.11
C LYS A 50 5.93 16.54 -5.39
N ALA A 51 5.51 17.69 -5.90
CA ALA A 51 4.37 18.45 -5.36
C ALA A 51 3.02 17.77 -5.56
N ALA A 52 2.92 16.70 -6.38
CA ALA A 52 1.67 15.95 -6.56
C ALA A 52 1.23 15.23 -5.28
N ARG A 53 2.18 14.63 -4.54
CA ARG A 53 1.94 13.91 -3.27
C ARG A 53 3.12 14.11 -2.31
N PRO A 54 3.17 15.22 -1.56
CA PRO A 54 4.33 15.58 -0.73
C PRO A 54 4.68 14.58 0.39
N THR A 55 3.77 13.68 0.73
CA THR A 55 3.98 12.67 1.79
C THR A 55 4.41 11.29 1.25
N ALA A 56 4.43 11.09 -0.07
CA ALA A 56 4.70 9.80 -0.70
C ALA A 56 6.21 9.57 -0.90
N ILE A 57 6.85 8.86 0.02
CA ILE A 57 8.30 8.58 0.01
C ILE A 57 8.76 7.96 -1.31
N ASN A 58 8.07 6.94 -1.79
CA ASN A 58 8.42 6.26 -3.04
C ASN A 58 8.41 7.19 -4.26
N LEU A 59 7.55 8.22 -4.24
CA LEU A 59 7.53 9.21 -5.32
C LEU A 59 8.80 10.04 -5.35
N PHE A 60 9.25 10.54 -4.18
CA PHE A 60 10.48 11.32 -4.07
C PHE A 60 11.70 10.48 -4.47
N TRP A 61 11.80 9.28 -3.90
CA TRP A 61 12.86 8.32 -4.23
C TRP A 61 12.95 8.04 -5.74
N ALA A 62 11.82 7.82 -6.39
CA ALA A 62 11.78 7.52 -7.82
C ALA A 62 12.20 8.72 -8.68
N VAL A 63 11.68 9.91 -8.37
CA VAL A 63 12.03 11.14 -9.08
C VAL A 63 13.52 11.44 -8.93
N ASP A 64 14.08 11.36 -7.71
CA ASP A 64 15.48 11.62 -7.44
C ASP A 64 16.39 10.59 -8.16
N ARG A 65 15.98 9.34 -8.22
CA ARG A 65 16.71 8.28 -8.91
C ARG A 65 16.78 8.55 -10.41
N VAL A 66 15.67 8.90 -11.06
CA VAL A 66 15.63 9.21 -12.49
C VAL A 66 16.37 10.51 -12.79
N LEU A 67 16.21 11.55 -11.96
CA LEU A 67 16.89 12.84 -12.14
C LEU A 67 18.44 12.70 -12.11
N ASN A 68 18.96 11.72 -11.37
CA ASN A 68 20.38 11.44 -11.27
C ASN A 68 20.88 10.38 -12.27
N SER A 69 20.05 9.92 -13.21
CA SER A 69 20.42 8.95 -14.25
C SER A 69 20.90 9.65 -15.53
N ASP A 70 21.70 8.93 -16.32
CA ASP A 70 22.14 9.41 -17.65
C ASP A 70 21.04 9.22 -18.72
N ASP A 71 20.09 8.29 -18.50
CA ASP A 71 18.97 7.98 -19.40
C ASP A 71 17.68 7.81 -18.59
N PRO A 72 16.84 8.84 -18.50
CA PRO A 72 15.57 8.80 -17.75
C PRO A 72 14.62 7.69 -18.16
N LEU A 73 14.56 7.35 -19.46
CA LEU A 73 13.67 6.29 -19.95
C LEU A 73 14.17 4.91 -19.57
N GLU A 74 15.45 4.63 -19.76
CA GLU A 74 16.04 3.32 -19.40
C GLU A 74 15.95 3.12 -17.87
N GLU A 75 16.16 4.18 -17.09
CA GLU A 75 16.03 4.13 -15.64
C GLU A 75 14.58 3.83 -15.20
N ALA A 76 13.59 4.50 -15.80
CA ALA A 76 12.17 4.21 -15.52
C ALA A 76 11.78 2.78 -15.89
N LEU A 77 12.29 2.25 -17.02
CA LEU A 77 12.09 0.86 -17.43
C LEU A 77 12.79 -0.13 -16.49
N THR A 78 13.93 0.23 -15.96
CA THR A 78 14.65 -0.56 -14.95
C THR A 78 13.85 -0.62 -13.66
N MET A 79 13.37 0.51 -13.16
CA MET A 79 12.50 0.58 -11.98
C MET A 79 11.21 -0.22 -12.14
N TYR A 80 10.62 -0.19 -13.33
CA TYR A 80 9.44 -1.01 -13.65
C TYR A 80 9.72 -2.51 -13.46
N LYS A 81 10.86 -3.01 -13.94
CA LYS A 81 11.25 -4.42 -13.81
C LYS A 81 11.60 -4.78 -12.37
N GLU A 82 12.35 -3.91 -11.71
CA GLU A 82 12.75 -4.09 -10.31
C GLU A 82 11.53 -4.17 -9.38
N ASP A 83 10.48 -3.36 -9.61
CA ASP A 83 9.26 -3.42 -8.79
C ASP A 83 8.58 -4.80 -8.91
N ILE A 84 8.50 -5.36 -10.12
CA ILE A 84 7.95 -6.71 -10.33
C ILE A 84 8.78 -7.76 -9.59
N ASP A 85 10.10 -7.76 -9.78
CA ASP A 85 11.00 -8.73 -9.16
C ASP A 85 10.97 -8.62 -7.63
N THR A 86 10.93 -7.40 -7.11
CA THR A 86 10.78 -7.07 -5.69
C THR A 86 9.49 -7.65 -5.12
N ASN A 87 8.36 -7.42 -5.78
CA ASN A 87 7.07 -7.93 -5.31
C ASN A 87 6.98 -9.45 -5.36
N LEU A 88 7.57 -10.09 -6.37
CA LEU A 88 7.69 -11.55 -6.45
C LEU A 88 8.55 -12.10 -5.31
N ALA A 89 9.66 -11.43 -4.96
CA ALA A 89 10.51 -11.84 -3.84
C ALA A 89 9.80 -11.69 -2.48
N ILE A 90 9.12 -10.55 -2.24
CA ILE A 90 8.27 -10.33 -1.06
C ILE A 90 7.21 -11.43 -0.94
N GLY A 91 6.53 -11.74 -2.04
CA GLY A 91 5.53 -12.80 -2.10
C GLY A 91 6.12 -14.16 -1.70
N ARG A 92 7.28 -14.51 -2.24
CA ARG A 92 7.97 -15.78 -1.96
C ARG A 92 8.36 -15.90 -0.49
N TYR A 93 9.04 -14.89 0.09
CA TYR A 93 9.43 -14.92 1.50
C TYR A 93 8.23 -14.86 2.42
N GLY A 94 7.23 -14.03 2.08
CA GLY A 94 6.02 -13.93 2.89
C GLY A 94 5.16 -15.18 2.85
N ALA A 95 5.17 -15.94 1.77
CA ALA A 95 4.44 -17.21 1.72
C ALA A 95 4.94 -18.22 2.76
N GLU A 96 6.19 -18.11 3.21
CA GLU A 96 6.76 -19.04 4.22
C GLU A 96 6.06 -18.90 5.58
N ILE A 97 5.52 -17.74 5.93
CA ILE A 97 4.79 -17.56 7.19
C ILE A 97 3.33 -18.06 7.12
N ILE A 98 2.79 -18.32 5.93
CA ILE A 98 1.42 -18.79 5.74
C ILE A 98 1.41 -20.32 5.78
N GLU A 99 0.54 -20.90 6.60
CA GLU A 99 0.38 -22.34 6.72
C GLU A 99 -0.86 -22.83 5.92
N ASP A 100 -0.88 -24.12 5.59
CA ASP A 100 -2.05 -24.73 4.97
C ASP A 100 -3.25 -24.70 5.96
N GLY A 101 -4.40 -24.21 5.49
CA GLY A 101 -5.58 -24.01 6.31
C GLY A 101 -5.67 -22.63 6.99
N ASP A 102 -4.70 -21.74 6.79
CA ASP A 102 -4.74 -20.42 7.39
C ASP A 102 -5.88 -19.55 6.84
N THR A 103 -6.45 -18.76 7.73
CA THR A 103 -7.28 -17.60 7.40
C THR A 103 -6.45 -16.33 7.60
N VAL A 104 -6.20 -15.59 6.51
CA VAL A 104 -5.38 -14.39 6.50
C VAL A 104 -6.26 -13.15 6.38
N LEU A 105 -6.14 -12.22 7.33
CA LEU A 105 -6.80 -10.91 7.23
C LEU A 105 -5.85 -9.91 6.56
N THR A 106 -6.41 -9.11 5.65
CA THR A 106 -5.71 -7.97 5.05
C THR A 106 -6.55 -6.70 5.10
N HIS A 107 -5.88 -5.56 5.08
CA HIS A 107 -6.49 -4.23 5.16
C HIS A 107 -6.01 -3.34 4.02
N CYS A 108 -6.88 -2.49 3.47
CA CYS A 108 -6.64 -1.66 2.30
C CYS A 108 -6.42 -2.49 1.02
N ASN A 109 -5.59 -1.98 0.11
CA ASN A 109 -5.15 -2.72 -1.05
C ASN A 109 -3.64 -2.53 -1.25
N ALA A 110 -2.91 -3.59 -1.02
CA ALA A 110 -1.48 -3.71 -1.27
C ALA A 110 -1.22 -4.90 -2.24
N GLY A 111 -1.99 -4.90 -3.32
CA GLY A 111 -1.95 -5.87 -4.41
C GLY A 111 -1.29 -5.30 -5.67
N ALA A 112 -1.46 -6.00 -6.80
CA ALA A 112 -0.94 -5.60 -8.11
C ALA A 112 -1.42 -4.20 -8.52
N LEU A 113 -2.64 -3.82 -8.16
CA LEU A 113 -3.18 -2.47 -8.42
C LEU A 113 -2.52 -1.36 -7.57
N ALA A 114 -1.62 -1.69 -6.67
CA ALA A 114 -0.85 -0.74 -5.84
C ALA A 114 0.64 -0.71 -6.20
N CYS A 115 1.07 -1.57 -7.10
CA CYS A 115 2.43 -1.77 -7.58
C CYS A 115 2.43 -1.74 -9.11
N VAL A 116 3.54 -2.13 -9.72
CA VAL A 116 3.57 -2.40 -11.17
C VAL A 116 2.85 -3.70 -11.47
N ASP A 117 3.15 -4.73 -10.66
CA ASP A 117 2.50 -6.04 -10.74
C ASP A 117 2.69 -6.81 -9.42
N TYR A 118 1.94 -7.92 -9.24
CA TYR A 118 1.97 -8.90 -8.17
C TYR A 118 1.50 -8.39 -6.81
N GLY A 119 1.98 -7.24 -6.34
CA GLY A 119 1.63 -6.65 -5.06
C GLY A 119 2.47 -7.15 -3.89
N THR A 120 2.44 -6.40 -2.79
CA THR A 120 3.15 -6.73 -1.55
C THR A 120 2.33 -7.68 -0.66
N ALA A 121 1.40 -7.18 0.15
CA ALA A 121 0.61 -8.02 1.06
C ALA A 121 -0.28 -9.04 0.32
N LEU A 122 -0.94 -8.62 -0.77
CA LEU A 122 -1.70 -9.57 -1.59
C LEU A 122 -0.76 -10.49 -2.39
N GLY A 123 0.45 -10.05 -2.70
CA GLY A 123 1.51 -10.90 -3.28
C GLY A 123 1.91 -12.05 -2.37
N VAL A 124 2.01 -11.81 -1.05
CA VAL A 124 2.24 -12.87 -0.05
C VAL A 124 1.12 -13.91 -0.08
N ILE A 125 -0.14 -13.46 -0.06
CA ILE A 125 -1.33 -14.32 -0.11
C ILE A 125 -1.37 -15.11 -1.42
N ARG A 126 -1.13 -14.42 -2.55
CA ARG A 126 -1.08 -14.99 -3.90
C ARG A 126 -0.01 -16.08 -4.00
N SER A 127 1.20 -15.80 -3.51
CA SER A 127 2.30 -16.77 -3.51
C SER A 127 1.97 -18.02 -2.68
N ALA A 128 1.36 -17.86 -1.49
CA ALA A 128 0.96 -19.00 -0.67
C ALA A 128 -0.09 -19.86 -1.39
N PHE A 129 -1.08 -19.24 -2.02
CA PHE A 129 -2.11 -19.94 -2.78
C PHE A 129 -1.53 -20.69 -3.99
N HIS A 130 -0.64 -20.06 -4.77
CA HIS A 130 0.00 -20.68 -5.92
C HIS A 130 0.99 -21.80 -5.54
N GLN A 131 1.48 -21.80 -4.30
CA GLN A 131 2.23 -22.96 -3.73
C GLN A 131 1.31 -24.13 -3.35
N GLY A 132 0.00 -24.02 -3.55
CA GLY A 132 -0.98 -25.06 -3.29
C GLY A 132 -1.52 -25.11 -1.86
N LYS A 133 -1.28 -24.06 -1.05
CA LYS A 133 -1.85 -23.96 0.29
C LYS A 133 -3.34 -23.62 0.20
N ASN A 134 -4.16 -24.33 0.97
CA ASN A 134 -5.58 -24.02 1.11
C ASN A 134 -5.71 -22.89 2.12
N ILE A 135 -6.07 -21.71 1.67
CA ILE A 135 -6.18 -20.50 2.51
C ILE A 135 -7.51 -19.81 2.29
N ASP A 136 -8.03 -19.20 3.34
CA ASP A 136 -9.14 -18.25 3.29
C ASP A 136 -8.61 -16.84 3.48
N VAL A 137 -9.13 -15.86 2.73
CA VAL A 137 -8.78 -14.45 2.88
C VAL A 137 -9.96 -13.68 3.45
N ILE A 138 -9.68 -12.80 4.39
CA ILE A 138 -10.64 -11.83 4.91
C ILE A 138 -10.12 -10.44 4.58
N CYS A 139 -10.92 -9.66 3.86
CA CYS A 139 -10.60 -8.28 3.53
C CYS A 139 -11.46 -7.32 4.36
N ASP A 140 -10.85 -6.39 5.09
CA ASP A 140 -11.53 -5.22 5.59
C ASP A 140 -12.03 -4.37 4.42
N GLU A 141 -13.24 -3.79 4.52
CA GLU A 141 -13.76 -2.92 3.45
C GLU A 141 -12.90 -1.66 3.23
N THR A 142 -12.21 -1.21 4.28
CA THR A 142 -11.32 -0.05 4.30
C THR A 142 -12.03 1.27 4.02
N ARG A 143 -12.87 1.70 4.99
CA ARG A 143 -13.46 3.05 4.95
C ARG A 143 -12.36 4.14 5.01
N PRO A 144 -12.60 5.36 4.44
CA PRO A 144 -13.82 5.76 3.72
C PRO A 144 -13.86 5.36 2.24
N ARG A 145 -12.72 5.08 1.58
CA ARG A 145 -12.64 4.88 0.11
C ARG A 145 -12.96 3.46 -0.36
N GLY A 146 -12.98 2.48 0.55
CA GLY A 146 -13.35 1.11 0.23
C GLY A 146 -12.31 0.36 -0.62
N GLN A 147 -11.00 0.60 -0.40
CA GLN A 147 -9.95 -0.06 -1.19
C GLN A 147 -9.97 -1.59 -1.03
N GLY A 148 -10.22 -2.08 0.19
CA GLY A 148 -10.38 -3.52 0.41
C GLY A 148 -11.57 -4.09 -0.35
N ALA A 149 -12.74 -3.45 -0.22
CA ALA A 149 -13.97 -3.88 -0.87
C ALA A 149 -13.89 -3.80 -2.40
N ARG A 150 -13.31 -2.73 -2.94
CA ARG A 150 -13.34 -2.42 -4.38
C ARG A 150 -12.18 -3.03 -5.16
N LEU A 151 -11.03 -3.20 -4.52
CA LEU A 151 -9.80 -3.60 -5.19
C LEU A 151 -9.29 -4.96 -4.68
N SER A 152 -9.04 -5.12 -3.36
CA SER A 152 -8.46 -6.37 -2.85
C SER A 152 -9.36 -7.57 -3.06
N VAL A 153 -10.66 -7.43 -2.80
CA VAL A 153 -11.63 -8.52 -3.09
C VAL A 153 -11.64 -8.85 -4.57
N TRP A 154 -11.63 -7.83 -5.44
CA TRP A 154 -11.59 -8.04 -6.89
C TRP A 154 -10.33 -8.79 -7.33
N GLU A 155 -9.13 -8.39 -6.87
CA GLU A 155 -7.88 -9.05 -7.21
C GLU A 155 -7.88 -10.54 -6.78
N MET A 156 -8.34 -10.83 -5.55
CA MET A 156 -8.42 -12.21 -5.07
C MET A 156 -9.39 -13.05 -5.91
N GLN A 157 -10.53 -12.48 -6.29
CA GLN A 157 -11.52 -13.15 -7.13
C GLN A 157 -11.02 -13.46 -8.53
N GLN A 158 -10.20 -12.55 -9.14
CA GLN A 158 -9.62 -12.79 -10.46
C GLN A 158 -8.72 -14.04 -10.49
N GLU A 159 -8.13 -14.40 -9.37
CA GLU A 159 -7.24 -15.56 -9.23
C GLU A 159 -7.91 -16.77 -8.55
N ASN A 160 -9.22 -16.68 -8.33
CA ASN A 160 -10.01 -17.73 -7.65
C ASN A 160 -9.52 -18.00 -6.23
N ILE A 161 -8.89 -17.03 -5.57
CA ILE A 161 -8.51 -17.12 -4.16
C ILE A 161 -9.77 -16.90 -3.29
N PRO A 162 -10.10 -17.82 -2.37
CA PRO A 162 -11.27 -17.67 -1.50
C PRO A 162 -11.18 -16.39 -0.66
N VAL A 163 -12.16 -15.49 -0.80
CA VAL A 163 -12.13 -14.19 -0.12
C VAL A 163 -13.50 -13.84 0.45
N LYS A 164 -13.50 -13.26 1.64
CA LYS A 164 -14.69 -12.71 2.32
C LYS A 164 -14.45 -11.24 2.66
N LEU A 165 -15.46 -10.43 2.45
CA LEU A 165 -15.45 -9.00 2.80
C LEU A 165 -16.10 -8.81 4.17
N ILE A 166 -15.52 -7.95 5.00
CA ILE A 166 -16.08 -7.54 6.30
C ILE A 166 -16.05 -6.02 6.46
N PRO A 167 -16.96 -5.45 7.28
CA PRO A 167 -16.78 -4.07 7.73
C PRO A 167 -15.56 -3.97 8.63
N ASP A 168 -14.82 -2.86 8.57
CA ASP A 168 -13.57 -2.66 9.31
C ASP A 168 -13.69 -2.95 10.82
N VAL A 169 -14.84 -2.63 11.40
CA VAL A 169 -15.11 -2.84 12.83
C VAL A 169 -15.28 -4.32 13.23
N ALA A 170 -15.35 -5.24 12.26
CA ALA A 170 -15.56 -6.67 12.55
C ALA A 170 -14.25 -7.45 12.76
N SER A 171 -13.09 -6.89 12.43
CA SER A 171 -11.79 -7.57 12.52
C SER A 171 -11.51 -8.08 13.93
N GLY A 172 -11.66 -7.23 14.95
CA GLY A 172 -11.49 -7.64 16.35
C GLY A 172 -12.47 -8.72 16.81
N TYR A 173 -13.73 -8.66 16.35
CA TYR A 173 -14.71 -9.71 16.66
C TYR A 173 -14.30 -11.06 16.06
N LEU A 174 -13.86 -11.09 14.81
CA LEU A 174 -13.43 -12.34 14.17
C LEU A 174 -12.17 -12.92 14.81
N MET A 175 -11.23 -12.06 15.23
CA MET A 175 -10.05 -12.48 16.00
C MET A 175 -10.47 -13.12 17.34
N SER A 176 -11.46 -12.53 18.05
CA SER A 176 -11.98 -13.08 19.30
C SER A 176 -12.63 -14.45 19.14
N GLN A 177 -13.04 -14.80 17.93
CA GLN A 177 -13.62 -16.10 17.58
C GLN A 177 -12.58 -17.11 17.07
N TYR A 178 -11.29 -16.79 17.14
CA TYR A 178 -10.17 -17.61 16.63
C TYR A 178 -10.34 -17.97 15.14
N LYS A 179 -10.85 -17.03 14.33
CA LYS A 179 -11.11 -17.22 12.89
C LYS A 179 -10.10 -16.55 11.99
N ILE A 180 -9.08 -15.91 12.57
CA ILE A 180 -7.99 -15.27 11.86
C ILE A 180 -6.68 -15.81 12.44
N ASN A 181 -5.85 -16.37 11.57
CA ASN A 181 -4.57 -16.96 11.95
C ASN A 181 -3.43 -15.95 11.82
N LYS A 182 -3.51 -15.06 10.81
CA LYS A 182 -2.47 -14.07 10.52
C LYS A 182 -3.07 -12.81 9.93
N VAL A 183 -2.40 -11.69 10.16
CA VAL A 183 -2.68 -10.42 9.49
C VAL A 183 -1.49 -10.09 8.61
N VAL A 184 -1.73 -9.74 7.34
CA VAL A 184 -0.70 -9.24 6.42
C VAL A 184 -1.23 -7.98 5.75
N ILE A 185 -0.55 -6.86 5.96
CA ILE A 185 -0.87 -5.56 5.35
C ILE A 185 0.32 -4.98 4.60
N GLY A 186 0.09 -3.98 3.76
CA GLY A 186 1.15 -3.18 3.16
C GLY A 186 1.66 -2.06 4.07
N ALA A 187 2.49 -1.17 3.52
CA ALA A 187 2.92 0.06 4.16
C ALA A 187 3.00 1.20 3.16
N ASP A 188 2.70 2.42 3.63
CA ASP A 188 2.96 3.66 2.89
C ASP A 188 4.31 4.29 3.28
N ARG A 189 4.80 4.01 4.51
CA ARG A 189 6.14 4.36 4.99
C ARG A 189 6.52 3.44 6.15
N ILE A 190 7.79 3.03 6.19
CA ILE A 190 8.42 2.34 7.32
C ILE A 190 9.54 3.23 7.83
N ALA A 191 9.54 3.57 9.11
CA ALA A 191 10.54 4.43 9.72
C ALA A 191 10.81 3.99 11.17
N LYS A 192 11.79 4.61 11.83
CA LYS A 192 12.09 4.30 13.23
C LYS A 192 10.84 4.38 14.09
N GLY A 193 10.53 3.31 14.81
CA GLY A 193 9.41 3.21 15.72
C GLY A 193 8.15 2.56 15.14
N GLY A 194 8.09 2.22 13.85
CA GLY A 194 6.96 1.49 13.30
C GLY A 194 6.64 1.76 11.83
N VAL A 195 5.36 1.72 11.50
CA VAL A 195 4.85 1.79 10.12
C VAL A 195 3.70 2.78 10.02
N VAL A 196 3.71 3.63 9.00
CA VAL A 196 2.56 4.42 8.56
C VAL A 196 1.84 3.64 7.47
N ASN A 197 0.55 3.39 7.66
CA ASN A 197 -0.28 2.71 6.66
C ASN A 197 -1.72 3.23 6.70
N LYS A 198 -2.53 2.75 5.79
CA LYS A 198 -3.94 3.15 5.64
C LYS A 198 -4.67 3.18 6.98
N ILE A 199 -5.45 4.27 7.21
CA ILE A 199 -6.28 4.42 8.42
C ILE A 199 -7.06 3.14 8.71
N GLY A 200 -7.04 2.69 9.97
CA GLY A 200 -7.58 1.42 10.44
C GLY A 200 -6.51 0.37 10.75
N SER A 201 -5.31 0.49 10.19
CA SER A 201 -4.21 -0.46 10.43
C SER A 201 -3.85 -0.57 11.91
N LEU A 202 -3.82 0.55 12.64
CA LEU A 202 -3.59 0.57 14.09
C LEU A 202 -4.67 -0.22 14.85
N MET A 203 -5.94 -0.07 14.49
CA MET A 203 -7.03 -0.80 15.15
C MET A 203 -6.93 -2.30 14.93
N VAL A 204 -6.57 -2.72 13.71
CA VAL A 204 -6.33 -4.14 13.38
C VAL A 204 -5.13 -4.67 14.17
N ALA A 205 -4.03 -3.92 14.24
CA ALA A 205 -2.81 -4.31 14.96
C ALA A 205 -3.04 -4.44 16.48
N LEU A 206 -3.81 -3.52 17.08
CA LEU A 206 -4.19 -3.58 18.49
C LEU A 206 -5.06 -4.82 18.78
N ALA A 207 -6.03 -5.12 17.93
CA ALA A 207 -6.83 -6.32 18.05
C ALA A 207 -5.99 -7.59 17.88
N ALA A 208 -5.12 -7.61 16.88
CA ALA A 208 -4.20 -8.73 16.63
C ALA A 208 -3.31 -8.99 17.85
N LYS A 209 -2.73 -7.95 18.43
CA LYS A 209 -1.91 -8.07 19.66
C LYS A 209 -2.70 -8.62 20.83
N HIS A 210 -3.93 -8.12 21.04
CA HIS A 210 -4.79 -8.55 22.15
C HIS A 210 -5.19 -10.03 22.04
N PHE A 211 -5.46 -10.50 20.82
CA PHE A 211 -5.88 -11.88 20.57
C PHE A 211 -4.72 -12.82 20.15
N HIS A 212 -3.47 -12.35 20.27
CA HIS A 212 -2.25 -13.10 19.94
C HIS A 212 -2.20 -13.58 18.47
N VAL A 213 -2.77 -12.82 17.55
CA VAL A 213 -2.69 -13.06 16.10
C VAL A 213 -1.42 -12.37 15.56
N PRO A 214 -0.52 -13.10 14.90
CA PRO A 214 0.67 -12.50 14.29
C PRO A 214 0.29 -11.44 13.24
N PHE A 215 0.95 -10.28 13.32
CA PHE A 215 0.71 -9.12 12.45
C PHE A 215 1.98 -8.81 11.65
N TYR A 216 1.91 -8.98 10.34
CA TYR A 216 3.03 -8.75 9.43
C TYR A 216 2.76 -7.58 8.49
N VAL A 217 3.84 -6.89 8.13
CA VAL A 217 3.84 -5.81 7.15
C VAL A 217 4.67 -6.24 5.95
N ALA A 218 4.14 -6.15 4.75
CA ALA A 218 4.84 -6.50 3.51
C ALA A 218 5.10 -5.24 2.69
N ALA A 219 6.37 -4.88 2.51
CA ALA A 219 6.77 -3.67 1.79
C ALA A 219 8.20 -3.79 1.26
N PRO A 220 8.50 -3.14 0.10
CA PRO A 220 9.85 -3.08 -0.43
C PRO A 220 10.75 -2.14 0.39
N LEU A 221 12.06 -2.32 0.30
CA LEU A 221 13.04 -1.46 0.97
C LEU A 221 12.96 0.01 0.51
N SER A 222 12.46 0.28 -0.68
CA SER A 222 12.19 1.64 -1.16
C SER A 222 11.11 2.40 -0.36
N THR A 223 10.34 1.70 0.49
CA THR A 223 9.35 2.28 1.40
C THR A 223 9.94 2.68 2.76
N PHE A 224 11.22 2.33 3.00
CA PHE A 224 11.90 2.65 4.25
C PHE A 224 12.46 4.07 4.25
N ASP A 225 12.18 4.79 5.33
CA ASP A 225 12.72 6.12 5.64
C ASP A 225 13.49 6.04 6.96
N MET A 226 14.76 5.66 6.86
CA MET A 226 15.61 5.39 8.03
C MET A 226 16.09 6.65 8.74
N ASP A 227 15.92 7.82 8.14
CA ASP A 227 16.32 9.10 8.72
C ASP A 227 15.21 9.73 9.57
N ALA A 228 13.96 9.30 9.37
CA ALA A 228 12.80 9.80 10.10
C ALA A 228 12.32 8.86 11.22
N SER A 229 11.50 9.40 12.12
CA SER A 229 10.64 8.66 13.04
C SER A 229 9.20 8.65 12.53
N VAL A 230 8.49 7.54 12.68
CA VAL A 230 7.07 7.48 12.30
C VAL A 230 6.23 8.49 13.08
N PHE A 231 6.63 8.83 14.31
CA PHE A 231 5.90 9.76 15.19
C PHE A 231 6.06 11.23 14.77
N ASP A 232 7.06 11.54 13.92
CA ASP A 232 7.27 12.87 13.35
C ASP A 232 6.60 13.01 11.98
N THR A 233 5.94 11.94 11.48
CA THR A 233 5.29 11.94 10.17
C THR A 233 3.99 12.74 10.21
N GLU A 234 3.89 13.75 9.36
CA GLU A 234 2.62 14.45 9.15
C GLU A 234 1.62 13.54 8.43
N ILE A 235 0.47 13.31 9.07
CA ILE A 235 -0.59 12.47 8.52
C ILE A 235 -1.47 13.30 7.58
N GLU A 236 -1.56 12.87 6.32
CA GLU A 236 -2.41 13.47 5.29
C GLU A 236 -3.87 13.54 5.76
N LYS A 237 -4.46 14.73 5.71
CA LYS A 237 -5.89 14.96 5.93
C LYS A 237 -6.59 15.05 4.58
N ARG A 238 -7.64 14.29 4.42
CA ARG A 238 -8.40 14.20 3.17
C ARG A 238 -9.75 14.88 3.26
N ASP A 239 -10.38 15.07 2.09
CA ASP A 239 -11.70 15.68 2.01
C ASP A 239 -12.73 14.93 2.89
N GLY A 240 -13.47 15.68 3.68
CA GLY A 240 -14.52 15.16 4.55
C GLY A 240 -15.69 14.51 3.78
N ASP A 241 -15.85 14.82 2.51
CA ASP A 241 -16.92 14.20 1.71
C ASP A 241 -16.65 12.71 1.44
N GLU A 242 -15.40 12.25 1.49
CA GLU A 242 -15.12 10.81 1.46
C GLU A 242 -15.79 10.06 2.61
N VAL A 243 -15.91 10.69 3.79
CA VAL A 243 -16.61 10.12 4.96
C VAL A 243 -18.10 10.38 4.92
N ARG A 244 -18.52 11.59 4.48
CA ARG A 244 -19.94 11.98 4.45
C ARG A 244 -20.77 11.19 3.46
N TYR A 245 -20.12 10.60 2.45
CA TYR A 245 -20.80 9.84 1.41
C TYR A 245 -20.38 8.37 1.42
N TYR A 246 -21.31 7.49 1.08
CA TYR A 246 -21.07 6.08 0.86
C TYR A 246 -21.89 5.63 -0.36
N GLY A 247 -21.24 5.06 -1.36
CA GLY A 247 -21.91 4.64 -2.59
C GLY A 247 -22.68 5.77 -3.31
N GLY A 248 -22.20 7.02 -3.21
CA GLY A 248 -22.85 8.21 -3.76
C GLY A 248 -23.98 8.79 -2.89
N CYS A 249 -24.36 8.09 -1.82
CA CYS A 249 -25.39 8.56 -0.88
C CYS A 249 -24.76 9.28 0.31
N ARG A 250 -25.32 10.43 0.70
CA ARG A 250 -24.95 11.11 1.93
C ARG A 250 -25.45 10.34 3.15
N ILE A 251 -24.57 10.04 4.10
CA ILE A 251 -24.88 9.22 5.28
C ILE A 251 -24.94 10.00 6.60
N CYS A 252 -24.72 11.31 6.58
CA CYS A 252 -24.79 12.17 7.77
C CYS A 252 -25.52 13.49 7.46
N PRO A 253 -26.04 14.24 8.48
CA PRO A 253 -26.68 15.54 8.30
C PRO A 253 -25.81 16.56 7.56
N LYS A 254 -26.45 17.55 6.88
CA LYS A 254 -25.72 18.69 6.30
C LYS A 254 -25.03 19.48 7.41
N GLY A 255 -23.81 19.97 7.13
CA GLY A 255 -23.01 20.75 8.10
C GLY A 255 -22.22 19.90 9.10
N THR A 256 -22.31 18.55 9.04
CA THR A 256 -21.47 17.69 9.89
C THR A 256 -19.98 17.93 9.60
N GLU A 257 -19.25 18.34 10.63
CA GLU A 257 -17.78 18.40 10.58
C GLU A 257 -17.18 17.00 10.51
N VAL A 258 -16.07 16.83 9.80
CA VAL A 258 -15.41 15.54 9.60
C VAL A 258 -13.93 15.68 9.86
N ILE A 259 -13.39 14.72 10.58
CA ILE A 259 -11.95 14.47 10.71
C ILE A 259 -11.66 13.22 9.87
N ASN A 260 -10.88 13.37 8.80
CA ASN A 260 -10.57 12.30 7.85
C ASN A 260 -9.06 12.15 7.65
N PRO A 261 -8.34 11.49 8.60
CA PRO A 261 -6.94 11.13 8.39
C PRO A 261 -6.87 10.00 7.35
N ALA A 262 -5.88 10.07 6.45
CA ALA A 262 -5.70 9.05 5.41
C ALA A 262 -4.99 7.81 5.94
N PHE A 263 -4.14 7.97 6.96
CA PHE A 263 -3.24 6.96 7.50
C PHE A 263 -3.30 6.96 9.02
N ASP A 264 -2.77 5.90 9.63
CA ASP A 264 -2.42 5.85 11.03
C ASP A 264 -1.03 5.23 11.23
N ILE A 265 -0.53 5.28 12.45
CA ILE A 265 0.78 4.78 12.82
C ILE A 265 0.59 3.47 13.60
N VAL A 266 1.20 2.40 13.10
CA VAL A 266 1.31 1.13 13.80
C VAL A 266 2.68 1.08 14.49
N PRO A 267 2.76 1.20 15.83
CA PRO A 267 4.01 1.08 16.56
C PRO A 267 4.65 -0.29 16.37
N LYS A 268 5.98 -0.33 16.35
CA LYS A 268 6.75 -1.55 16.12
C LYS A 268 6.40 -2.71 17.08
N GLU A 269 6.01 -2.40 18.32
CA GLU A 269 5.64 -3.38 19.35
C GLU A 269 4.38 -4.19 18.99
N LEU A 270 3.60 -3.72 18.03
CA LEU A 270 2.42 -4.40 17.52
C LEU A 270 2.72 -5.27 16.29
N ILE A 271 3.92 -5.16 15.71
CA ILE A 271 4.33 -5.83 14.48
C ILE A 271 5.14 -7.08 14.82
N THR A 272 4.81 -8.20 14.20
CA THR A 272 5.53 -9.46 14.37
C THR A 272 6.78 -9.53 13.50
N GLY A 273 6.71 -8.99 12.28
CA GLY A 273 7.82 -8.95 11.35
C GLY A 273 7.48 -8.13 10.12
N ILE A 274 8.52 -7.69 9.41
CA ILE A 274 8.40 -6.97 8.14
C ILE A 274 8.94 -7.86 7.02
N ILE A 275 8.11 -8.13 6.03
CA ILE A 275 8.43 -8.96 4.87
C ILE A 275 8.95 -8.04 3.76
N THR A 276 10.19 -8.24 3.35
CA THR A 276 10.88 -7.49 2.30
C THR A 276 11.34 -8.41 1.18
N GLU A 277 11.84 -7.84 0.10
CA GLU A 277 12.49 -8.59 -1.00
C GLU A 277 13.75 -9.34 -0.58
N ASN A 278 14.34 -9.00 0.58
CA ASN A 278 15.53 -9.65 1.13
C ASN A 278 15.21 -10.66 2.26
N GLY A 279 13.93 -10.91 2.54
CA GLY A 279 13.49 -11.79 3.61
C GLY A 279 12.66 -11.07 4.67
N ILE A 280 12.42 -11.77 5.77
CA ILE A 280 11.62 -11.26 6.90
C ILE A 280 12.58 -10.70 7.94
N ILE A 281 12.36 -9.46 8.34
CA ILE A 281 13.17 -8.74 9.32
C ILE A 281 12.35 -8.34 10.55
N ASP A 282 13.05 -8.07 11.65
CA ASP A 282 12.44 -7.52 12.86
C ASP A 282 11.93 -6.09 12.63
N PRO A 283 10.86 -5.66 13.30
CA PRO A 283 10.37 -4.28 13.25
C PRO A 283 11.41 -3.28 13.80
N ILE A 284 11.58 -2.15 13.12
CA ILE A 284 12.62 -1.15 13.37
C ILE A 284 12.16 0.03 14.22
#